data_4204a22862eea7df7bc6149dfda53e3e
#
_entry.id   4204a22862eea7df7bc6149dfda53e3e
#
_cell.length_a   1.000
_cell.length_b   1.000
_cell.length_c   1.000
_cell.angle_alpha   90.00
_cell.angle_beta   90.00
_cell.angle_gamma   90.00
#
_symmetry.space_group_name_H-M   'P 1'
#
loop_
_entity.id
_entity.type
_entity.pdbx_description
1 polymer ?
#
loop_
_entity_poly.entity_id
_entity_poly.type
_entity_poly.pdbx_seq_one_letter_code
_entity_poly.pdbx_strand_id
1 'polypeptide(L)'
;MGGICPCGVQVNAFARGVNVRFNGVRGNITGNLTYRANVCISTLNTSTLSLRFEDTETPNRYNFLFTANEITDVTCRREGQNCVVTVQGTGLVGMTQYSFVAVFRDQVGTAANDLVQSFVITEFFNQ
;
A
#
# COMPACT_ATOMS: atom_id res chain seq x y z
N MET A 1 -8.25 -22.66 13.52
CA MET A 1 -7.83 -21.26 13.63
C MET A 1 -6.63 -21.02 12.73
N GLY A 2 -6.75 -20.03 11.91
CA GLY A 2 -5.57 -19.61 11.18
C GLY A 2 -4.49 -19.23 12.16
N GLY A 3 -3.27 -19.60 11.89
CA GLY A 3 -2.16 -19.21 12.72
C GLY A 3 -2.03 -17.69 12.78
N ILE A 4 -1.44 -17.21 13.85
CA ILE A 4 -1.06 -15.82 13.94
C ILE A 4 0.07 -15.60 12.95
N CYS A 5 -0.06 -14.59 12.12
CA CYS A 5 0.98 -14.26 11.18
C CYS A 5 2.19 -13.70 11.92
N PRO A 6 3.39 -14.31 11.82
CA PRO A 6 4.57 -13.81 12.52
C PRO A 6 5.05 -12.46 11.99
N CYS A 7 4.78 -12.16 10.74
CA CYS A 7 5.14 -10.88 10.13
C CYS A 7 4.19 -10.61 8.98
N GLY A 8 3.37 -9.58 9.13
CA GLY A 8 2.40 -9.26 8.09
C GLY A 8 1.56 -8.06 8.46
N VAL A 9 0.59 -7.78 7.60
CA VAL A 9 -0.29 -6.64 7.77
C VAL A 9 -1.67 -6.97 7.24
N GLN A 10 -2.67 -6.46 7.91
CA GLN A 10 -4.04 -6.50 7.43
C GLN A 10 -4.59 -5.09 7.54
N VAL A 11 -4.94 -4.49 6.41
CA VAL A 11 -5.40 -3.12 6.37
C VAL A 11 -6.53 -2.97 5.36
N ASN A 12 -7.50 -2.15 5.72
CA ASN A 12 -8.57 -1.71 4.84
C ASN A 12 -8.82 -0.27 5.25
N ALA A 13 -8.18 0.67 4.54
CA ALA A 13 -8.15 2.07 4.96
C ALA A 13 -8.50 2.98 3.79
N PHE A 14 -9.11 4.12 4.12
CA PHE A 14 -9.49 5.13 3.16
C PHE A 14 -8.97 6.48 3.63
N ALA A 15 -8.28 7.19 2.75
CA ALA A 15 -7.73 8.52 3.04
C ALA A 15 -8.26 9.52 2.03
N ARG A 16 -8.86 10.61 2.50
CA ARG A 16 -9.41 11.67 1.67
C ARG A 16 -8.43 12.82 1.52
N GLY A 17 -8.45 13.44 0.35
CA GLY A 17 -7.75 14.69 0.12
C GLY A 17 -6.25 14.57 0.30
N VAL A 18 -5.68 13.46 -0.14
CA VAL A 18 -4.26 13.20 0.01
C VAL A 18 -3.53 13.77 -1.19
N ASN A 19 -2.39 14.40 -0.94
CA ASN A 19 -1.51 14.88 -2.00
C ASN A 19 -0.54 13.78 -2.38
N VAL A 20 -0.50 13.44 -3.65
CA VAL A 20 0.36 12.39 -4.17
C VAL A 20 1.15 12.94 -5.36
N ARG A 21 2.18 12.22 -5.77
CA ARG A 21 3.01 12.59 -6.90
C ARG A 21 3.04 11.47 -7.91
N PHE A 22 2.95 11.85 -9.17
CA PHE A 22 3.06 10.91 -10.28
C PHE A 22 4.36 11.19 -11.04
N ASN A 23 5.00 10.13 -11.50
CA ASN A 23 6.22 10.26 -12.28
C ASN A 23 5.94 11.03 -13.58
N GLY A 24 6.76 12.03 -13.86
CA GLY A 24 6.60 12.86 -15.07
C GLY A 24 5.53 13.93 -14.96
N VAL A 25 4.85 14.03 -13.83
CA VAL A 25 3.84 15.07 -13.60
C VAL A 25 4.39 16.10 -12.62
N ARG A 26 4.25 17.35 -12.98
CA ARG A 26 4.74 18.44 -12.15
C ARG A 26 3.76 18.73 -11.02
N GLY A 27 4.28 18.84 -9.79
CA GLY A 27 3.48 19.17 -8.62
C GLY A 27 2.72 17.99 -8.06
N ASN A 28 1.81 18.27 -7.14
CA ASN A 28 1.00 17.27 -6.46
C ASN A 28 -0.36 17.16 -7.12
N ILE A 29 -0.90 15.94 -7.07
CA ILE A 29 -2.29 15.66 -7.45
C ILE A 29 -3.03 15.30 -6.17
N THR A 30 -4.20 15.88 -5.96
CA THR A 30 -5.01 15.61 -4.77
C THR A 30 -6.11 14.62 -5.12
N GLY A 31 -6.28 13.63 -4.25
CA GLY A 31 -7.31 12.64 -4.46
C GLY A 31 -7.53 11.77 -3.24
N ASN A 32 -8.34 10.74 -3.41
CA ASN A 32 -8.66 9.79 -2.36
C ASN A 32 -7.94 8.47 -2.60
N LEU A 33 -7.42 7.88 -1.52
CA LEU A 33 -6.72 6.60 -1.59
C LEU A 33 -7.49 5.55 -0.82
N THR A 34 -7.65 4.38 -1.42
CA THR A 34 -8.17 3.20 -0.76
C THR A 34 -7.09 2.13 -0.76
N TYR A 35 -6.72 1.68 0.43
CA TYR A 35 -5.69 0.66 0.63
C TYR A 35 -6.35 -0.62 1.10
N ARG A 36 -6.00 -1.74 0.48
CA ARG A 36 -6.41 -3.06 0.95
C ARG A 36 -5.19 -3.97 0.91
N ALA A 37 -4.84 -4.51 2.06
CA ALA A 37 -3.72 -5.43 2.14
C ALA A 37 -4.04 -6.54 3.13
N ASN A 38 -3.74 -7.75 2.72
CA ASN A 38 -3.77 -8.93 3.58
C ASN A 38 -2.54 -9.73 3.24
N VAL A 39 -1.45 -9.45 3.97
CA VAL A 39 -0.13 -9.93 3.63
C VAL A 39 0.46 -10.65 4.82
N CYS A 40 0.97 -11.85 4.60
CA CYS A 40 1.65 -12.62 5.64
C CYS A 40 2.88 -13.28 5.06
N ILE A 41 4.01 -13.17 5.77
CA ILE A 41 5.29 -13.72 5.31
C ILE A 41 5.24 -15.24 5.11
N SER A 42 4.42 -15.93 5.89
CA SER A 42 4.31 -17.40 5.78
C SER A 42 3.40 -17.85 4.63
N THR A 43 2.66 -16.92 4.00
CA THR A 43 1.74 -17.25 2.91
C THR A 43 1.79 -16.18 1.82
N LEU A 44 2.99 -15.89 1.32
CA LEU A 44 3.16 -14.82 0.31
C LEU A 44 2.37 -15.09 -0.97
N ASN A 45 2.26 -16.35 -1.36
CA ASN A 45 1.57 -16.72 -2.59
C ASN A 45 0.05 -16.52 -2.52
N THR A 46 -0.51 -16.37 -1.33
CA THR A 46 -1.94 -16.07 -1.15
C THR A 46 -2.18 -14.69 -0.59
N SER A 47 -1.11 -13.94 -0.33
CA SER A 47 -1.21 -12.57 0.14
C SER A 47 -1.71 -11.66 -0.97
N THR A 48 -2.48 -10.64 -0.58
CA THR A 48 -3.08 -9.68 -1.53
C THR A 48 -2.81 -8.26 -1.10
N LEU A 49 -2.70 -7.37 -2.08
CA LEU A 49 -2.51 -5.96 -1.82
C LEU A 49 -3.02 -5.17 -3.01
N SER A 50 -3.77 -4.11 -2.75
CA SER A 50 -4.23 -3.21 -3.80
C SER A 50 -4.28 -1.78 -3.30
N LEU A 51 -4.15 -0.85 -4.24
CA LEU A 51 -4.24 0.58 -3.99
C LEU A 51 -5.07 1.21 -5.09
N ARG A 52 -6.12 1.92 -4.70
CA ARG A 52 -6.95 2.65 -5.64
C ARG A 52 -6.82 4.15 -5.38
N PHE A 53 -6.54 4.91 -6.42
CA PHE A 53 -6.50 6.36 -6.36
C PHE A 53 -7.63 6.95 -7.18
N GLU A 54 -8.39 7.84 -6.56
CA GLU A 54 -9.44 8.59 -7.21
C GLU A 54 -9.05 10.06 -7.21
N ASP A 55 -8.73 10.59 -8.40
CA ASP A 55 -8.37 11.98 -8.59
C ASP A 55 -9.62 12.84 -8.35
N THR A 56 -9.54 13.77 -7.41
CA THR A 56 -10.66 14.67 -7.10
C THR A 56 -10.51 16.03 -7.76
N GLU A 57 -9.45 16.25 -8.50
CA GLU A 57 -9.23 17.50 -9.25
C GLU A 57 -9.83 17.41 -10.64
N THR A 58 -10.18 18.55 -11.21
CA THR A 58 -10.75 18.61 -12.57
C THR A 58 -9.64 18.91 -13.56
N PRO A 59 -9.56 18.18 -14.68
CA PRO A 59 -10.24 16.94 -15.04
C PRO A 59 -9.60 15.74 -14.35
N ASN A 60 -10.36 14.85 -13.80
CA ASN A 60 -9.87 13.71 -13.00
C ASN A 60 -9.19 12.66 -13.88
N ARG A 61 -7.96 12.93 -14.31
CA ARG A 61 -7.20 12.13 -15.27
C ARG A 61 -6.37 11.02 -14.65
N TYR A 62 -6.13 11.08 -13.34
CA TYR A 62 -5.09 10.26 -12.72
C TYR A 62 -5.64 9.10 -11.92
N ASN A 63 -6.91 8.74 -12.16
CA ASN A 63 -7.50 7.58 -11.50
C ASN A 63 -6.74 6.32 -11.90
N PHE A 64 -6.44 5.46 -10.91
CA PHE A 64 -5.85 4.16 -11.22
C PHE A 64 -6.18 3.15 -10.14
N LEU A 65 -6.06 1.88 -10.50
CA LEU A 65 -6.09 0.77 -9.56
C LEU A 65 -4.81 -0.03 -9.74
N PHE A 66 -4.06 -0.15 -8.66
CA PHE A 66 -2.87 -0.98 -8.61
C PHE A 66 -3.22 -2.26 -7.86
N THR A 67 -2.90 -3.40 -8.46
CA THR A 67 -3.13 -4.70 -7.85
C THR A 67 -1.82 -5.48 -7.88
N ALA A 68 -1.35 -5.88 -6.70
CA ALA A 68 -0.14 -6.68 -6.63
C ALA A 68 -0.37 -8.03 -7.30
N ASN A 69 0.55 -8.44 -8.15
CA ASN A 69 0.51 -9.77 -8.78
C ASN A 69 1.55 -10.71 -8.20
N GLU A 70 2.55 -10.17 -7.52
CA GLU A 70 3.53 -10.98 -6.81
C GLU A 70 4.09 -10.19 -5.64
N ILE A 71 4.02 -10.75 -4.45
CA ILE A 71 4.64 -10.17 -3.26
C ILE A 71 5.90 -10.98 -3.00
N THR A 72 7.05 -10.34 -3.11
CA THR A 72 8.34 -11.02 -3.09
C THR A 72 9.01 -10.99 -1.73
N ASP A 73 8.68 -10.01 -0.89
CA ASP A 73 9.33 -9.87 0.41
C ASP A 73 8.45 -9.12 1.39
N VAL A 74 8.49 -9.55 2.64
CA VAL A 74 7.84 -8.88 3.76
C VAL A 74 8.82 -8.87 4.90
N THR A 75 9.13 -7.68 5.43
CA THR A 75 10.01 -7.55 6.58
C THR A 75 9.30 -6.79 7.68
N CYS A 76 9.55 -7.20 8.93
CA CYS A 76 8.98 -6.55 10.10
C CYS A 76 10.10 -6.02 10.98
N ARG A 77 9.90 -4.80 11.48
CA ARG A 77 10.83 -4.17 12.41
C ARG A 77 10.03 -3.59 13.56
N ARG A 78 10.50 -3.84 14.77
CA ARG A 78 9.85 -3.28 15.95
C ARG A 78 10.37 -1.87 16.21
N GLU A 79 9.44 -0.94 16.42
CA GLU A 79 9.74 0.43 16.85
C GLU A 79 8.95 0.71 18.12
N GLY A 80 9.59 0.61 19.27
CA GLY A 80 8.89 0.73 20.53
C GLY A 80 7.85 -0.37 20.66
N GLN A 81 6.59 0.01 20.82
CA GLN A 81 5.48 -0.94 20.90
C GLN A 81 4.85 -1.23 19.53
N ASN A 82 5.27 -0.50 18.51
CA ASN A 82 4.72 -0.64 17.18
C ASN A 82 5.58 -1.56 16.32
N CYS A 83 4.97 -2.11 15.29
CA CYS A 83 5.67 -2.92 14.31
C CYS A 83 5.58 -2.21 12.96
N VAL A 84 6.73 -2.03 12.31
CA VAL A 84 6.78 -1.47 10.96
C VAL A 84 6.96 -2.62 9.98
N VAL A 85 6.04 -2.72 9.03
CA VAL A 85 6.02 -3.81 8.06
C VAL A 85 6.28 -3.22 6.68
N THR A 86 7.32 -3.72 6.02
CA THR A 86 7.66 -3.32 4.66
C THR A 86 7.33 -4.46 3.71
N VAL A 87 6.52 -4.16 2.71
CA VAL A 87 6.07 -5.13 1.71
C VAL A 87 6.62 -4.71 0.36
N GLN A 88 7.27 -5.65 -0.33
CA GLN A 88 7.83 -5.41 -1.66
C GLN A 88 7.32 -6.45 -2.63
N GLY A 89 7.22 -6.04 -3.89
CA GLY A 89 6.80 -6.93 -4.94
C GLY A 89 6.55 -6.19 -6.24
N THR A 90 5.72 -6.80 -7.07
CA THR A 90 5.29 -6.22 -8.34
C THR A 90 3.78 -6.20 -8.40
N GLY A 91 3.24 -5.36 -9.25
CA GLY A 91 1.82 -5.28 -9.48
C GLY A 91 1.51 -4.60 -10.79
N LEU A 92 0.23 -4.53 -11.11
CA LEU A 92 -0.25 -4.06 -12.39
C LEU A 92 -1.10 -2.80 -12.22
N VAL A 93 -0.84 -1.82 -13.07
CA VAL A 93 -1.77 -0.73 -13.34
C VAL A 93 -2.20 -0.92 -14.79
N GLY A 94 -3.47 -1.32 -14.98
CA GLY A 94 -3.91 -1.74 -16.29
C GLY A 94 -3.10 -2.95 -16.76
N MET A 95 -2.38 -2.81 -17.85
CA MET A 95 -1.56 -3.89 -18.41
C MET A 95 -0.07 -3.68 -18.15
N THR A 96 0.30 -2.65 -17.42
CA THR A 96 1.71 -2.33 -17.19
C THR A 96 2.12 -2.80 -15.80
N GLN A 97 3.24 -3.51 -15.72
CA GLN A 97 3.78 -4.00 -14.47
C GLN A 97 4.80 -3.03 -13.89
N TYR A 98 4.68 -2.81 -12.59
CA TYR A 98 5.60 -1.96 -11.84
C TYR A 98 6.04 -2.67 -10.58
N SER A 99 7.23 -2.34 -10.08
CA SER A 99 7.65 -2.71 -8.74
C SER A 99 7.04 -1.77 -7.72
N PHE A 100 6.85 -2.25 -6.50
CA PHE A 100 6.32 -1.39 -5.44
C PHE A 100 6.99 -1.67 -4.11
N VAL A 101 6.95 -0.66 -3.23
CA VAL A 101 7.32 -0.77 -1.83
C VAL A 101 6.26 -0.07 -1.01
N ALA A 102 5.66 -0.79 -0.07
CA ALA A 102 4.65 -0.23 0.82
C ALA A 102 5.13 -0.42 2.27
N VAL A 103 4.97 0.62 3.08
CA VAL A 103 5.36 0.57 4.49
C VAL A 103 4.11 0.83 5.32
N PHE A 104 3.84 -0.08 6.23
CA PHE A 104 2.69 -0.03 7.13
C PHE A 104 3.16 0.01 8.57
N ARG A 105 2.39 0.69 9.41
CA ARG A 105 2.64 0.71 10.84
C ARG A 105 1.50 0.01 11.56
N ASP A 106 1.82 -1.05 12.25
CA ASP A 106 0.88 -1.79 13.09
C ASP A 106 0.91 -1.16 14.48
N GLN A 107 -0.19 -0.56 14.90
CA GLN A 107 -0.30 0.09 16.19
C GLN A 107 -0.86 -0.89 17.21
N VAL A 108 0.02 -1.41 18.05
CA VAL A 108 -0.34 -2.36 19.08
C VAL A 108 -1.17 -1.67 20.17
N GLY A 109 -2.21 -2.35 20.64
CA GLY A 109 -3.00 -1.88 21.77
C GLY A 109 -4.09 -0.89 21.42
N THR A 110 -4.31 -0.59 20.16
CA THR A 110 -5.42 0.23 19.72
C THR A 110 -6.40 -0.60 18.91
N ALA A 111 -7.65 -0.18 18.89
CA ALA A 111 -8.64 -0.79 18.01
C ALA A 111 -8.54 -0.23 16.59
N ALA A 112 -7.62 0.67 16.36
CA ALA A 112 -7.46 1.30 15.05
C ALA A 112 -6.85 0.31 14.06
N ASN A 113 -7.18 0.49 12.81
CA ASN A 113 -6.55 -0.25 11.72
C ASN A 113 -5.08 0.14 11.60
N ASP A 114 -4.29 -0.74 10.99
CA ASP A 114 -2.92 -0.44 10.66
C ASP A 114 -2.87 0.81 9.77
N LEU A 115 -1.83 1.60 9.97
CA LEU A 115 -1.65 2.82 9.20
C LEU A 115 -0.74 2.56 8.02
N VAL A 116 -1.09 3.16 6.88
CA VAL A 116 -0.21 3.17 5.72
C VAL A 116 0.74 4.35 5.86
N GLN A 117 2.02 4.06 6.03
CA GLN A 117 3.03 5.08 6.23
C GLN A 117 3.55 5.64 4.92
N SER A 118 3.79 4.76 3.94
CA SER A 118 4.19 5.18 2.60
C SER A 118 3.83 4.10 1.59
N PHE A 119 3.69 4.52 0.33
CA PHE A 119 3.40 3.61 -0.76
C PHE A 119 4.05 4.18 -2.02
N VAL A 120 5.00 3.44 -2.57
CA VAL A 120 5.73 3.86 -3.77
C VAL A 120 5.55 2.80 -4.83
N ILE A 121 5.01 3.21 -5.98
CA ILE A 121 4.99 2.38 -7.19
C ILE A 121 6.10 2.95 -8.06
N THR A 122 7.19 2.19 -8.19
CA THR A 122 8.42 2.67 -8.80
C THR A 122 8.18 3.20 -10.22
N GLU A 123 8.65 4.41 -10.47
CA GLU A 123 8.53 5.11 -11.76
C GLU A 123 7.09 5.45 -12.15
N PHE A 124 6.15 5.39 -11.20
CA PHE A 124 4.76 5.71 -11.49
C PHE A 124 4.13 6.63 -10.46
N PHE A 125 4.23 6.30 -9.19
CA PHE A 125 3.44 6.95 -8.15
C PHE A 125 4.19 6.95 -6.82
N ASN A 126 4.01 8.03 -6.06
CA ASN A 126 4.63 8.19 -4.75
C ASN A 126 3.66 8.91 -3.82
N GLN A 127 3.48 8.30 -2.67
CA GLN A 127 2.69 8.92 -1.61
C GLN A 127 3.53 9.14 -0.38
#